data_ee2d7d2b9252692a6c88841dc411d06d
#
_entry.id   ee2d7d2b9252692a6c88841dc411d06d
#
_cell.length_a   1.000
_cell.length_b   1.000
_cell.length_c   1.000
_cell.angle_alpha   90.00
_cell.angle_beta   90.00
_cell.angle_gamma   90.00
#
_symmetry.space_group_name_H-M   'P 1'
#
loop_
_entity.id
_entity.type
_entity.pdbx_description
1 polymer ?
#
loop_
_entity_poly.entity_id
_entity_poly.type
_entity_poly.pdbx_seq_one_letter_code
_entity_poly.pdbx_strand_id
1 'polypeptide(L)'
;MNNNSVAVFNFKGQDLIIQCLKYDKMKDICQKCADKLKMDINSLYFIYGGTMVNFQLSFIQQANIFDKERNTMNILVNINENDRLKCPKCGTNIKLESKQINEIISSVNEIKNNLDGMKSIIESIVKNSKDDYINNQLNIIIREFNKVNQSLNKNKEKIENLLNNSNDYISKISNKNIIKGILDITNNELYKNILLFNTDIDDGINVYLNNEKKNIIKDQNKRLIDFYPTEIGKYSFEIIFNNKLTSLKCFFSECSNITSLDLTNFDSSNVTDMYRMFNRCTKLKEIKGLNNLNTNKVTNMSALFQYCQEIENLNLSNFNTSQVIKMGGMFGGCKKLKEIKGINNFSTNKVIDMNSMFGECLQLEYLDLSNFNTSNVTNMMKMFNKCKKLKKVILNNFDTSNVTNMAYMFSECFELKIIEGIKKFNTKNVTEMKSMFNECSVLEDLDLSSFNTSKVTSMKSMFYKCDKLKNLNLLNFEINNNVDIEGMFIFKREANFRIISNNINLINIYQNFTINISLNKK
;
A
#
# COMPACT_ATOMS: atom_id res chain seq x y z
N MET A 1 44.42 1.41 -0.19
CA MET A 1 42.94 1.65 -0.11
C MET A 1 42.36 0.74 0.95
N ASN A 2 41.70 1.31 1.95
CA ASN A 2 41.17 0.52 3.07
C ASN A 2 40.00 -0.34 2.58
N ASN A 3 40.16 -1.66 2.52
CA ASN A 3 39.13 -2.60 2.07
C ASN A 3 38.12 -2.97 3.16
N ASN A 4 38.32 -2.45 4.38
CA ASN A 4 37.47 -2.74 5.51
C ASN A 4 36.13 -1.99 5.41
N SER A 5 35.05 -2.67 5.68
CA SER A 5 33.69 -2.17 5.72
C SER A 5 32.97 -2.69 6.97
N VAL A 6 31.87 -2.06 7.31
CA VAL A 6 31.08 -2.41 8.50
C VAL A 6 29.62 -2.58 8.09
N ALA A 7 29.06 -3.74 8.41
CA ALA A 7 27.62 -3.95 8.35
C ALA A 7 27.04 -3.84 9.77
N VAL A 8 26.11 -2.91 9.96
CA VAL A 8 25.39 -2.72 11.23
C VAL A 8 24.03 -3.36 11.09
N PHE A 9 23.77 -4.40 11.87
CA PHE A 9 22.51 -5.12 11.86
C PHE A 9 21.66 -4.66 13.04
N ASN A 10 20.53 -4.04 12.78
CA ASN A 10 19.56 -3.70 13.82
C ASN A 10 18.59 -4.85 14.05
N PHE A 11 18.69 -5.46 15.23
CA PHE A 11 17.83 -6.56 15.66
C PHE A 11 17.12 -6.17 16.96
N LYS A 12 15.78 -6.05 16.92
CA LYS A 12 14.95 -5.66 18.07
C LYS A 12 15.42 -4.37 18.77
N GLY A 13 15.88 -3.39 17.99
CA GLY A 13 16.36 -2.11 18.52
C GLY A 13 17.79 -2.11 19.03
N GLN A 14 18.53 -3.22 18.93
CA GLN A 14 19.95 -3.32 19.27
C GLN A 14 20.78 -3.44 18.00
N ASP A 15 21.87 -2.69 17.93
CA ASP A 15 22.80 -2.72 16.80
C ASP A 15 23.88 -3.77 17.03
N LEU A 16 24.02 -4.69 16.09
CA LEU A 16 25.06 -5.69 16.04
C LEU A 16 26.02 -5.35 14.91
N ILE A 17 27.25 -5.04 15.27
CA ILE A 17 28.28 -4.61 14.31
C ILE A 17 29.06 -5.83 13.80
N ILE A 18 29.09 -6.03 12.48
CA ILE A 18 29.86 -7.06 11.78
C ILE A 18 30.90 -6.39 10.90
N GLN A 19 32.17 -6.64 11.18
CA GLN A 19 33.26 -6.24 10.28
C GLN A 19 33.32 -7.15 9.08
N CYS A 20 33.48 -6.59 7.89
CA CYS A 20 33.53 -7.32 6.63
C CYS A 20 34.46 -6.61 5.64
N LEU A 21 34.74 -7.24 4.52
CA LEU A 21 35.44 -6.62 3.40
C LEU A 21 34.42 -6.15 2.34
N LYS A 22 34.79 -5.16 1.55
CA LYS A 22 33.94 -4.61 0.46
C LYS A 22 33.44 -5.66 -0.53
N TYR A 23 34.20 -6.72 -0.70
CA TYR A 23 33.90 -7.78 -1.66
C TYR A 23 33.35 -9.06 -1.02
N ASP A 24 33.18 -9.08 0.32
CA ASP A 24 32.51 -10.20 1.00
C ASP A 24 31.07 -10.32 0.48
N LYS A 25 30.62 -11.54 0.26
CA LYS A 25 29.23 -11.80 -0.15
C LYS A 25 28.27 -11.49 0.99
N MET A 26 27.13 -10.93 0.66
CA MET A 26 26.08 -10.63 1.64
C MET A 26 25.62 -11.88 2.40
N LYS A 27 25.62 -13.06 1.76
CA LYS A 27 25.34 -14.33 2.43
C LYS A 27 26.27 -14.57 3.64
N ASP A 28 27.58 -14.39 3.46
CA ASP A 28 28.57 -14.66 4.50
C ASP A 28 28.50 -13.61 5.62
N ILE A 29 28.21 -12.35 5.27
CA ILE A 29 28.03 -11.25 6.22
C ILE A 29 26.78 -11.48 7.08
N CYS A 30 25.66 -11.88 6.47
CA CYS A 30 24.42 -12.19 7.17
C CYS A 30 24.55 -13.47 8.00
N GLN A 31 25.34 -14.48 7.56
CA GLN A 31 25.64 -15.67 8.34
C GLN A 31 26.39 -15.31 9.63
N LYS A 32 27.42 -14.45 9.55
CA LYS A 32 28.12 -13.96 10.75
C LYS A 32 27.18 -13.25 11.76
N CYS A 33 26.15 -12.56 11.25
CA CYS A 33 25.12 -11.96 12.10
C CYS A 33 24.26 -13.05 12.76
N ALA A 34 23.78 -14.03 11.99
CA ALA A 34 22.98 -15.14 12.48
C ALA A 34 23.73 -15.95 13.56
N ASP A 35 25.02 -16.23 13.33
CA ASP A 35 25.89 -16.95 14.28
C ASP A 35 26.03 -16.18 15.60
N LYS A 36 26.24 -14.85 15.55
CA LYS A 36 26.28 -14.01 16.75
C LYS A 36 24.95 -13.98 17.52
N LEU A 37 23.83 -14.03 16.79
CA LEU A 37 22.48 -14.12 17.37
C LEU A 37 22.16 -15.53 17.87
N LYS A 38 23.01 -16.54 17.58
CA LYS A 38 22.74 -17.96 17.81
C LYS A 38 21.43 -18.45 17.21
N MET A 39 21.16 -18.01 15.96
CA MET A 39 19.94 -18.30 15.22
C MET A 39 20.28 -18.88 13.85
N ASP A 40 19.36 -19.69 13.28
CA ASP A 40 19.49 -20.15 11.90
C ASP A 40 19.28 -18.97 10.95
N ILE A 41 20.19 -18.81 9.97
CA ILE A 41 20.08 -17.76 8.95
C ILE A 41 18.74 -17.84 8.18
N ASN A 42 18.20 -19.04 7.98
CA ASN A 42 16.93 -19.26 7.29
C ASN A 42 15.73 -18.78 8.10
N SER A 43 15.88 -18.59 9.41
CA SER A 43 14.85 -18.03 10.29
C SER A 43 14.86 -16.50 10.36
N LEU A 44 15.79 -15.85 9.66
CA LEU A 44 16.00 -14.41 9.69
C LEU A 44 15.74 -13.78 8.33
N TYR A 45 15.15 -12.58 8.33
CA TYR A 45 15.06 -11.69 7.17
C TYR A 45 16.03 -10.53 7.34
N PHE A 46 16.80 -10.28 6.31
CA PHE A 46 17.73 -9.17 6.24
C PHE A 46 17.21 -8.15 5.22
N ILE A 47 16.95 -6.93 5.67
CA ILE A 47 16.37 -5.86 4.85
C ILE A 47 17.35 -4.69 4.79
N TYR A 48 17.67 -4.25 3.58
CA TYR A 48 18.50 -3.09 3.32
C TYR A 48 17.79 -2.17 2.33
N GLY A 49 17.69 -0.88 2.67
CA GLY A 49 17.01 0.10 1.82
C GLY A 49 15.55 -0.25 1.48
N GLY A 50 14.85 -0.95 2.41
CA GLY A 50 13.46 -1.38 2.22
C GLY A 50 13.27 -2.66 1.38
N THR A 51 14.35 -3.32 0.93
CA THR A 51 14.30 -4.55 0.15
C THR A 51 15.06 -5.69 0.83
N MET A 52 14.73 -6.93 0.46
CA MET A 52 15.48 -8.09 0.94
C MET A 52 16.93 -8.03 0.44
N VAL A 53 17.87 -8.34 1.34
CA VAL A 53 19.30 -8.44 0.98
C VAL A 53 19.49 -9.56 -0.04
N ASN A 54 20.15 -9.25 -1.15
CA ASN A 54 20.50 -10.25 -2.15
C ASN A 54 21.81 -10.95 -1.77
N PHE A 55 21.71 -12.20 -1.33
CA PHE A 55 22.85 -13.01 -0.86
C PHE A 55 23.91 -13.30 -1.92
N GLN A 56 23.60 -13.14 -3.19
CA GLN A 56 24.56 -13.35 -4.30
C GLN A 56 25.45 -12.13 -4.56
N LEU A 57 25.04 -10.94 -4.09
CA LEU A 57 25.82 -9.72 -4.25
C LEU A 57 26.89 -9.58 -3.15
N SER A 58 27.97 -8.87 -3.46
CA SER A 58 28.94 -8.43 -2.46
C SER A 58 28.46 -7.17 -1.73
N PHE A 59 29.10 -6.81 -0.60
CA PHE A 59 28.80 -5.59 0.15
C PHE A 59 28.76 -4.37 -0.78
N ILE A 60 29.80 -4.16 -1.59
CA ILE A 60 29.90 -2.98 -2.46
C ILE A 60 28.86 -3.00 -3.61
N GLN A 61 28.40 -4.17 -4.02
CA GLN A 61 27.33 -4.27 -5.04
C GLN A 61 25.94 -3.98 -4.45
N GLN A 62 25.70 -4.37 -3.20
CA GLN A 62 24.43 -4.14 -2.52
C GLN A 62 24.29 -2.71 -1.98
N ALA A 63 25.40 -2.09 -1.49
CA ALA A 63 25.41 -0.78 -0.85
C ALA A 63 25.02 0.36 -1.81
N ASN A 64 24.24 1.33 -1.33
CA ASN A 64 23.95 2.57 -2.04
C ASN A 64 25.19 3.49 -2.07
N ILE A 65 25.11 4.63 -2.78
CA ILE A 65 26.25 5.54 -2.96
C ILE A 65 26.76 6.07 -1.62
N PHE A 66 25.89 6.49 -0.71
CA PHE A 66 26.26 7.05 0.59
C PHE A 66 26.93 6.02 1.51
N ASP A 67 26.43 4.78 1.50
CA ASP A 67 27.02 3.71 2.31
C ASP A 67 28.37 3.23 1.75
N LYS A 68 28.55 3.31 0.42
CA LYS A 68 29.87 3.07 -0.23
C LYS A 68 30.91 4.09 0.22
N GLU A 69 30.55 5.35 0.31
CA GLU A 69 31.43 6.43 0.76
C GLU A 69 31.82 6.28 2.23
N ARG A 70 30.87 5.89 3.07
CA ARG A 70 31.08 5.70 4.51
C ARG A 70 31.66 4.35 4.88
N ASN A 71 31.70 3.39 3.95
CA ASN A 71 32.03 1.98 4.18
C ASN A 71 31.17 1.31 5.26
N THR A 72 29.93 1.76 5.41
CA THR A 72 28.98 1.28 6.43
C THR A 72 27.62 1.01 5.80
N MET A 73 27.01 -0.10 6.13
CA MET A 73 25.66 -0.49 5.65
C MET A 73 24.78 -0.81 6.86
N ASN A 74 23.62 -0.19 6.95
CA ASN A 74 22.64 -0.47 8.00
C ASN A 74 21.61 -1.48 7.50
N ILE A 75 21.52 -2.64 8.14
CA ILE A 75 20.64 -3.75 7.77
C ILE A 75 19.66 -4.01 8.90
N LEU A 76 18.37 -3.96 8.61
CA LEU A 76 17.34 -4.37 9.55
C LEU A 76 17.20 -5.90 9.54
N VAL A 77 17.22 -6.51 10.71
CA VAL A 77 17.05 -7.95 10.87
C VAL A 77 15.70 -8.22 11.52
N ASN A 78 14.88 -8.97 10.83
CA ASN A 78 13.59 -9.45 11.33
C ASN A 78 13.58 -10.98 11.39
N ILE A 79 12.78 -11.50 12.32
CA ILE A 79 12.55 -12.93 12.42
C ILE A 79 11.34 -13.30 11.56
N ASN A 80 11.42 -14.46 10.92
CA ASN A 80 10.25 -15.03 10.23
C ASN A 80 9.22 -15.47 11.29
N GLU A 81 8.25 -14.61 11.60
CA GLU A 81 7.26 -14.84 12.64
C GLU A 81 6.22 -15.92 12.27
N ASN A 82 6.18 -16.37 11.02
CA ASN A 82 5.19 -17.35 10.55
C ASN A 82 5.41 -18.78 11.03
N ASP A 83 6.48 -19.06 11.80
CA ASP A 83 6.91 -20.41 12.13
C ASP A 83 6.97 -20.72 13.63
N ARG A 84 6.26 -20.02 14.54
CA ARG A 84 6.54 -20.14 15.96
C ARG A 84 5.32 -20.37 16.87
N LEU A 85 5.31 -21.51 17.58
CA LEU A 85 4.55 -21.71 18.82
C LEU A 85 5.27 -20.99 19.97
N LYS A 86 4.55 -20.19 20.78
CA LYS A 86 5.12 -19.50 21.94
C LYS A 86 5.22 -20.44 23.14
N CYS A 87 6.38 -20.44 23.83
CA CYS A 87 6.54 -21.12 25.11
C CYS A 87 5.66 -20.44 26.19
N PRO A 88 4.81 -21.19 26.91
CA PRO A 88 3.91 -20.62 27.91
C PRO A 88 4.61 -19.97 29.11
N LYS A 89 5.89 -20.29 29.37
CA LYS A 89 6.67 -19.77 30.53
C LYS A 89 7.51 -18.55 30.22
N CYS A 90 8.01 -18.40 28.97
CA CYS A 90 8.96 -17.32 28.63
C CYS A 90 8.52 -16.48 27.42
N GLY A 91 7.38 -16.78 26.79
CA GLY A 91 6.88 -16.05 25.61
C GLY A 91 7.70 -16.25 24.33
N THR A 92 8.77 -17.08 24.36
CA THR A 92 9.57 -17.40 23.19
C THR A 92 8.83 -18.34 22.25
N ASN A 93 8.91 -18.07 20.96
CA ASN A 93 8.31 -18.92 19.94
C ASN A 93 9.12 -20.21 19.74
N ILE A 94 8.44 -21.36 19.75
CA ILE A 94 9.04 -22.67 19.49
C ILE A 94 8.56 -23.13 18.11
N LYS A 95 9.50 -23.36 17.19
CA LYS A 95 9.19 -24.04 15.92
C LYS A 95 9.34 -25.54 16.15
N LEU A 96 8.23 -26.27 16.15
CA LEU A 96 8.27 -27.73 16.06
C LEU A 96 7.61 -28.11 14.71
N GLU A 97 8.35 -28.79 13.86
CA GLU A 97 7.76 -29.40 12.66
C GLU A 97 6.80 -30.51 13.09
N SER A 98 5.73 -30.75 12.32
CA SER A 98 4.75 -31.80 12.60
C SER A 98 5.41 -33.18 12.81
N LYS A 99 6.56 -33.43 12.14
CA LYS A 99 7.38 -34.61 12.32
C LYS A 99 7.97 -34.68 13.73
N GLN A 100 8.54 -33.60 14.26
CA GLN A 100 9.12 -33.53 15.61
C GLN A 100 8.06 -33.71 16.70
N ILE A 101 6.85 -33.18 16.48
CA ILE A 101 5.75 -33.34 17.41
C ILE A 101 5.25 -34.79 17.42
N ASN A 102 5.14 -35.43 16.25
CA ASN A 102 4.79 -36.84 16.14
C ASN A 102 5.88 -37.74 16.80
N GLU A 103 7.16 -37.39 16.70
CA GLU A 103 8.26 -38.05 17.40
C GLU A 103 8.11 -37.90 18.91
N ILE A 104 7.75 -36.71 19.42
CA ILE A 104 7.49 -36.47 20.86
C ILE A 104 6.29 -37.29 21.32
N ILE A 105 5.17 -37.32 20.56
CA ILE A 105 4.00 -38.13 20.88
C ILE A 105 4.35 -39.63 20.91
N SER A 106 5.16 -40.11 19.97
CA SER A 106 5.65 -41.48 19.93
C SER A 106 6.48 -41.81 21.18
N SER A 107 7.41 -40.92 21.55
CA SER A 107 8.24 -41.07 22.76
C SER A 107 7.42 -41.05 24.05
N VAL A 108 6.38 -40.21 24.12
CA VAL A 108 5.45 -40.17 25.27
C VAL A 108 4.66 -41.46 25.36
N ASN A 109 4.21 -42.04 24.24
CA ASN A 109 3.54 -43.34 24.21
C ASN A 109 4.47 -44.49 24.63
N GLU A 110 5.75 -44.46 24.21
CA GLU A 110 6.77 -45.44 24.62
C GLU A 110 7.03 -45.37 26.12
N ILE A 111 7.19 -44.17 26.67
CA ILE A 111 7.36 -43.96 28.13
C ILE A 111 6.13 -44.50 28.87
N LYS A 112 4.93 -44.25 28.38
CA LYS A 112 3.70 -44.76 28.98
C LYS A 112 3.65 -46.30 28.99
N ASN A 113 3.98 -46.93 27.85
CA ASN A 113 4.00 -48.39 27.74
C ASN A 113 5.02 -49.02 28.71
N ASN A 114 6.20 -48.37 28.85
CA ASN A 114 7.23 -48.80 29.80
C ASN A 114 6.76 -48.67 31.26
N LEU A 115 6.06 -47.56 31.60
CA LEU A 115 5.47 -47.36 32.93
C LEU A 115 4.38 -48.39 33.23
N ASP A 116 3.51 -48.69 32.27
CA ASP A 116 2.45 -49.71 32.43
C ASP A 116 3.05 -51.11 32.58
N GLY A 117 4.15 -51.43 31.85
CA GLY A 117 4.92 -52.67 32.02
C GLY A 117 5.55 -52.79 33.42
N MET A 118 6.22 -51.72 33.90
CA MET A 118 6.78 -51.69 35.24
C MET A 118 5.70 -51.83 36.33
N LYS A 119 4.57 -51.17 36.16
CA LYS A 119 3.42 -51.28 37.07
C LYS A 119 2.92 -52.73 37.14
N SER A 120 2.76 -53.41 36.00
CA SER A 120 2.34 -54.81 35.93
C SER A 120 3.30 -55.76 36.67
N ILE A 121 4.60 -55.51 36.54
CA ILE A 121 5.64 -56.26 37.28
C ILE A 121 5.46 -56.05 38.79
N ILE A 122 5.31 -54.80 39.23
CA ILE A 122 5.14 -54.48 40.66
C ILE A 122 3.83 -55.09 41.20
N GLU A 123 2.74 -55.02 40.46
CA GLU A 123 1.47 -55.66 40.84
C GLU A 123 1.59 -57.20 40.97
N SER A 124 2.40 -57.82 40.10
CA SER A 124 2.72 -59.24 40.19
C SER A 124 3.57 -59.57 41.45
N ILE A 125 4.52 -58.71 41.80
CA ILE A 125 5.33 -58.86 43.03
C ILE A 125 4.42 -58.71 44.26
N VAL A 126 3.58 -57.70 44.33
CA VAL A 126 2.60 -57.50 45.42
C VAL A 126 1.73 -58.73 45.62
N LYS A 127 1.22 -59.29 44.51
CA LYS A 127 0.33 -60.49 44.54
C LYS A 127 1.04 -61.73 45.11
N ASN A 128 2.34 -61.86 44.90
CA ASN A 128 3.14 -63.01 45.29
C ASN A 128 3.90 -62.83 46.61
N SER A 129 3.96 -61.62 47.17
CA SER A 129 4.65 -61.32 48.43
C SER A 129 3.74 -61.60 49.63
N LYS A 130 4.32 -62.26 50.69
CA LYS A 130 3.65 -62.47 51.98
C LYS A 130 4.02 -61.42 53.03
N ASP A 131 4.84 -60.42 52.67
CA ASP A 131 5.35 -59.38 53.57
C ASP A 131 4.48 -58.12 53.42
N ASP A 132 3.70 -57.82 54.45
CA ASP A 132 2.76 -56.71 54.50
C ASP A 132 3.46 -55.35 54.41
N TYR A 133 4.71 -55.24 54.92
CA TYR A 133 5.47 -54.01 54.85
C TYR A 133 5.90 -53.71 53.41
N ILE A 134 6.46 -54.71 52.72
CA ILE A 134 6.86 -54.61 51.32
C ILE A 134 5.66 -54.31 50.44
N ASN A 135 4.52 -55.01 50.66
CA ASN A 135 3.31 -54.78 49.93
C ASN A 135 2.76 -53.37 50.09
N ASN A 136 2.89 -52.78 51.27
CA ASN A 136 2.46 -51.41 51.53
C ASN A 136 3.35 -50.38 50.79
N GLN A 137 4.67 -50.59 50.77
CA GLN A 137 5.58 -49.74 50.00
C GLN A 137 5.36 -49.83 48.50
N LEU A 138 5.17 -51.03 47.97
CA LEU A 138 4.89 -51.23 46.54
C LEU A 138 3.55 -50.62 46.11
N ASN A 139 2.53 -50.68 46.97
CA ASN A 139 1.26 -50.01 46.70
C ASN A 139 1.37 -48.48 46.68
N ILE A 140 2.27 -47.88 47.46
CA ILE A 140 2.58 -46.46 47.38
C ILE A 140 3.18 -46.14 46.01
N ILE A 141 4.14 -46.96 45.55
CA ILE A 141 4.77 -46.82 44.23
C ILE A 141 3.73 -46.91 43.11
N ILE A 142 2.81 -47.88 43.17
CA ILE A 142 1.69 -48.03 42.19
C ILE A 142 0.82 -46.78 42.16
N ARG A 143 0.54 -46.16 43.32
CA ARG A 143 -0.23 -44.89 43.36
C ARG A 143 0.53 -43.73 42.66
N GLU A 144 1.83 -43.63 42.85
CA GLU A 144 2.61 -42.61 42.16
C GLU A 144 2.71 -42.87 40.64
N PHE A 145 2.87 -44.11 40.20
CA PHE A 145 2.74 -44.49 38.78
C PHE A 145 1.41 -44.04 38.16
N ASN A 146 0.33 -44.27 38.88
CA ASN A 146 -0.99 -43.86 38.40
C ASN A 146 -1.12 -42.32 38.26
N LYS A 147 -0.54 -41.55 39.20
CA LYS A 147 -0.51 -40.09 39.11
C LYS A 147 0.32 -39.61 37.91
N VAL A 148 1.50 -40.23 37.68
CA VAL A 148 2.38 -39.92 36.54
C VAL A 148 1.64 -40.22 35.21
N ASN A 149 1.00 -41.38 35.11
CA ASN A 149 0.23 -41.76 33.92
C ASN A 149 -0.94 -40.81 33.65
N GLN A 150 -1.70 -40.36 34.67
CA GLN A 150 -2.74 -39.34 34.52
C GLN A 150 -2.18 -38.03 34.03
N SER A 151 -1.01 -37.59 34.53
CA SER A 151 -0.34 -36.37 34.11
C SER A 151 0.14 -36.47 32.66
N LEU A 152 0.73 -37.60 32.25
CA LEU A 152 1.15 -37.86 30.88
C LEU A 152 -0.02 -37.85 29.90
N ASN A 153 -1.13 -38.51 30.25
CA ASN A 153 -2.32 -38.49 29.40
C ASN A 153 -2.90 -37.09 29.23
N LYS A 154 -2.99 -36.30 30.31
CA LYS A 154 -3.46 -34.90 30.25
C LYS A 154 -2.55 -34.02 29.41
N ASN A 155 -1.24 -34.21 29.46
CA ASN A 155 -0.29 -33.46 28.66
C ASN A 155 -0.32 -33.88 27.18
N LYS A 156 -0.47 -35.18 26.91
CA LYS A 156 -0.65 -35.71 25.56
C LYS A 156 -1.90 -35.13 24.90
N GLU A 157 -3.03 -35.14 25.59
CA GLU A 157 -4.31 -34.56 25.10
C GLU A 157 -4.15 -33.06 24.80
N LYS A 158 -3.42 -32.31 25.66
CA LYS A 158 -3.12 -30.90 25.39
C LYS A 158 -2.27 -30.70 24.13
N ILE A 159 -1.26 -31.56 23.92
CA ILE A 159 -0.39 -31.52 22.74
C ILE A 159 -1.19 -31.87 21.49
N GLU A 160 -2.01 -32.90 21.53
CA GLU A 160 -2.88 -33.32 20.42
C GLU A 160 -3.93 -32.25 20.08
N ASN A 161 -4.52 -31.60 21.07
CA ASN A 161 -5.44 -30.48 20.87
C ASN A 161 -4.72 -29.25 20.26
N LEU A 162 -3.50 -28.94 20.68
CA LEU A 162 -2.69 -27.88 20.08
C LEU A 162 -2.29 -28.22 18.64
N LEU A 163 -1.99 -29.49 18.34
CA LEU A 163 -1.71 -29.98 16.99
C LEU A 163 -2.94 -29.91 16.07
N ASN A 164 -4.08 -30.39 16.56
CA ASN A 164 -5.32 -30.38 15.79
C ASN A 164 -5.74 -28.92 15.51
N ASN A 165 -5.59 -28.03 16.49
CA ASN A 165 -5.85 -26.61 16.30
C ASN A 165 -4.85 -25.96 15.35
N SER A 166 -3.55 -26.34 15.40
CA SER A 166 -2.53 -25.81 14.48
C SER A 166 -2.65 -26.41 13.07
N ASN A 167 -2.98 -27.69 12.93
CA ASN A 167 -3.23 -28.33 11.65
C ASN A 167 -4.54 -27.84 11.00
N ASP A 168 -5.60 -27.62 11.80
CA ASP A 168 -6.81 -26.95 11.34
C ASP A 168 -6.53 -25.49 10.94
N TYR A 169 -5.67 -24.80 11.68
CA TYR A 169 -5.19 -23.46 11.33
C TYR A 169 -4.31 -23.47 10.06
N ILE A 170 -3.36 -24.41 9.92
CA ILE A 170 -2.49 -24.55 8.74
C ILE A 170 -3.26 -25.04 7.51
N SER A 171 -4.15 -26.02 7.64
CA SER A 171 -5.02 -26.46 6.53
C SER A 171 -6.01 -25.38 6.12
N LYS A 172 -6.41 -24.59 7.07
CA LYS A 172 -7.22 -23.40 6.88
C LYS A 172 -6.45 -22.25 6.24
N ILE A 173 -5.14 -22.11 6.43
CA ILE A 173 -4.28 -21.06 5.85
C ILE A 173 -3.73 -21.44 4.46
N SER A 174 -3.37 -22.68 4.21
CA SER A 174 -2.71 -23.08 2.95
C SER A 174 -3.59 -22.94 1.70
N ASN A 175 -4.92 -22.78 1.86
CA ASN A 175 -5.89 -22.58 0.78
C ASN A 175 -6.82 -21.38 0.99
N LYS A 176 -6.50 -20.40 1.85
CA LYS A 176 -7.44 -19.34 2.20
C LYS A 176 -7.17 -18.02 1.51
N ASN A 177 -8.28 -17.45 1.14
CA ASN A 177 -8.45 -16.08 0.69
C ASN A 177 -8.34 -15.15 1.91
N ILE A 178 -7.15 -14.54 2.13
CA ILE A 178 -6.81 -13.80 3.35
C ILE A 178 -6.25 -12.43 3.00
N ILE A 179 -6.73 -11.40 3.70
CA ILE A 179 -6.10 -10.08 3.79
C ILE A 179 -5.54 -9.90 5.19
N LYS A 180 -4.29 -9.49 5.31
CA LYS A 180 -3.64 -9.13 6.57
C LYS A 180 -3.30 -7.66 6.60
N GLY A 181 -3.16 -7.09 7.80
CA GLY A 181 -2.74 -5.69 7.92
C GLY A 181 -2.38 -5.29 9.34
N ILE A 182 -2.02 -4.03 9.47
CA ILE A 182 -1.66 -3.41 10.75
C ILE A 182 -2.51 -2.17 10.96
N LEU A 183 -3.16 -2.09 12.12
CA LEU A 183 -3.81 -0.90 12.65
C LEU A 183 -2.82 -0.13 13.53
N ASP A 184 -2.86 1.18 13.48
CA ASP A 184 -2.13 2.07 14.37
C ASP A 184 -3.14 2.88 15.20
N ILE A 185 -3.31 2.46 16.46
CA ILE A 185 -4.24 3.05 17.40
C ILE A 185 -3.57 4.21 18.13
N THR A 186 -4.16 5.36 18.04
CA THR A 186 -3.74 6.59 18.73
C THR A 186 -4.75 6.98 19.81
N ASN A 187 -4.47 8.06 20.56
CA ASN A 187 -5.36 8.53 21.63
C ASN A 187 -6.82 8.79 21.17
N ASN A 188 -7.01 9.12 19.89
CA ASN A 188 -8.35 9.42 19.36
C ASN A 188 -9.23 8.17 19.19
N GLU A 189 -8.62 7.00 19.08
CA GLU A 189 -9.29 5.71 18.89
C GLU A 189 -9.44 4.92 20.20
N LEU A 190 -8.79 5.35 21.30
CA LEU A 190 -8.94 4.69 22.60
C LEU A 190 -10.42 4.66 23.02
N TYR A 191 -10.82 3.52 23.58
CA TYR A 191 -12.17 3.28 24.11
C TYR A 191 -13.30 3.43 23.06
N LYS A 192 -12.99 3.22 21.77
CA LYS A 192 -13.97 3.25 20.66
C LYS A 192 -13.86 1.99 19.82
N ASN A 193 -14.98 1.55 19.26
CA ASN A 193 -14.97 0.49 18.26
C ASN A 193 -14.16 0.92 17.03
N ILE A 194 -13.36 0.01 16.49
CA ILE A 194 -12.48 0.27 15.36
C ILE A 194 -13.16 -0.08 14.05
N LEU A 195 -13.18 0.88 13.12
CA LEU A 195 -13.57 0.64 11.73
C LEU A 195 -12.45 -0.16 11.04
N LEU A 196 -12.78 -1.37 10.58
CA LEU A 196 -11.83 -2.23 9.88
C LEU A 196 -12.12 -2.32 8.38
N PHE A 197 -13.40 -2.36 7.99
CA PHE A 197 -13.81 -2.39 6.59
C PHE A 197 -15.25 -1.90 6.41
N ASN A 198 -15.56 -1.49 5.17
CA ASN A 198 -16.88 -1.02 4.73
C ASN A 198 -17.37 -1.95 3.63
N THR A 199 -18.42 -2.71 3.86
CA THR A 199 -19.01 -3.57 2.83
C THR A 199 -20.39 -4.04 3.25
N ASP A 200 -21.22 -4.37 2.27
CA ASP A 200 -22.52 -5.00 2.49
C ASP A 200 -22.40 -6.54 2.62
N ILE A 201 -21.19 -7.09 2.55
CA ILE A 201 -20.94 -8.53 2.68
C ILE A 201 -21.10 -8.91 4.14
N ASP A 202 -22.09 -9.74 4.42
CA ASP A 202 -22.43 -10.13 5.78
C ASP A 202 -21.96 -11.53 6.16
N ASP A 203 -21.87 -12.44 5.20
CA ASP A 203 -21.58 -13.84 5.45
C ASP A 203 -20.23 -14.27 4.93
N GLY A 204 -19.58 -15.17 5.67
CA GLY A 204 -18.34 -15.79 5.22
C GLY A 204 -17.07 -15.01 5.49
N ILE A 205 -17.13 -13.97 6.35
CA ILE A 205 -15.94 -13.22 6.77
C ILE A 205 -15.63 -13.55 8.24
N ASN A 206 -14.40 -13.93 8.52
CA ASN A 206 -13.88 -14.05 9.88
C ASN A 206 -12.76 -13.03 10.09
N VAL A 207 -12.81 -12.33 11.21
CA VAL A 207 -11.81 -11.31 11.57
C VAL A 207 -11.04 -11.76 12.80
N TYR A 208 -9.73 -11.60 12.75
CA TYR A 208 -8.83 -11.83 13.86
C TYR A 208 -8.02 -10.58 14.13
N LEU A 209 -7.84 -10.24 15.40
CA LEU A 209 -6.98 -9.15 15.87
C LEU A 209 -5.97 -9.75 16.85
N ASN A 210 -4.67 -9.57 16.58
CA ASN A 210 -3.58 -10.20 17.34
C ASN A 210 -3.80 -11.71 17.57
N ASN A 211 -4.28 -12.42 16.53
CA ASN A 211 -4.64 -13.84 16.50
C ASN A 211 -5.89 -14.24 17.30
N GLU A 212 -6.62 -13.30 17.86
CA GLU A 212 -7.88 -13.55 18.54
C GLU A 212 -9.06 -13.26 17.60
N LYS A 213 -10.01 -14.18 17.50
CA LYS A 213 -11.23 -13.96 16.72
C LYS A 213 -12.07 -12.87 17.37
N LYS A 214 -12.51 -11.90 16.55
CA LYS A 214 -13.36 -10.78 16.96
C LYS A 214 -14.72 -10.84 16.26
N ASN A 215 -15.75 -10.41 16.97
CA ASN A 215 -17.07 -10.22 16.39
C ASN A 215 -17.07 -8.97 15.51
N ILE A 216 -17.97 -8.97 14.53
CA ILE A 216 -18.20 -7.84 13.64
C ILE A 216 -19.50 -7.18 14.06
N ILE A 217 -19.43 -5.87 14.36
CA ILE A 217 -20.60 -5.04 14.67
C ILE A 217 -21.00 -4.32 13.39
N LYS A 218 -22.27 -4.47 12.99
CA LYS A 218 -22.86 -3.72 11.89
C LYS A 218 -23.31 -2.35 12.37
N ASP A 219 -22.81 -1.30 11.72
CA ASP A 219 -23.31 0.06 11.86
C ASP A 219 -23.57 0.64 10.47
N GLN A 220 -24.80 0.57 10.00
CA GLN A 220 -25.18 0.88 8.61
C GLN A 220 -24.32 0.07 7.62
N ASN A 221 -23.52 0.71 6.75
CA ASN A 221 -22.59 0.06 5.83
C ASN A 221 -21.18 -0.13 6.42
N LYS A 222 -20.96 0.21 7.68
CA LYS A 222 -19.67 0.09 8.36
C LYS A 222 -19.59 -1.24 9.11
N ARG A 223 -18.39 -1.82 9.11
CA ARG A 223 -18.07 -3.03 9.88
C ARG A 223 -17.01 -2.68 10.90
N LEU A 224 -17.47 -2.44 12.11
CA LEU A 224 -16.60 -2.23 13.27
C LEU A 224 -16.23 -3.59 13.86
N ILE A 225 -15.02 -3.72 14.35
CA ILE A 225 -14.64 -4.86 15.18
C ILE A 225 -15.07 -4.60 16.62
N ASP A 226 -15.60 -5.64 17.27
CA ASP A 226 -15.93 -5.65 18.70
C ASP A 226 -14.63 -5.68 19.50
N PHE A 227 -13.96 -4.53 19.52
CA PHE A 227 -12.69 -4.33 20.19
C PHE A 227 -12.57 -2.86 20.62
N TYR A 228 -12.38 -2.65 21.91
CA TYR A 228 -12.15 -1.34 22.53
C TYR A 228 -10.69 -1.26 22.96
N PRO A 229 -9.79 -0.65 22.18
CA PRO A 229 -8.40 -0.53 22.55
C PRO A 229 -8.26 0.30 23.82
N THR A 230 -7.55 -0.23 24.80
CA THR A 230 -7.20 0.46 26.07
C THR A 230 -5.81 1.06 26.02
N GLU A 231 -4.99 0.68 25.04
CA GLU A 231 -3.61 1.12 24.85
C GLU A 231 -3.40 1.60 23.42
N ILE A 232 -2.55 2.62 23.28
CA ILE A 232 -2.05 3.06 21.97
C ILE A 232 -1.04 2.05 21.45
N GLY A 233 -0.97 1.89 20.13
CA GLY A 233 0.01 1.01 19.52
C GLY A 233 -0.45 0.35 18.23
N LYS A 234 0.36 -0.62 17.78
CA LYS A 234 0.11 -1.37 16.56
C LYS A 234 -0.55 -2.71 16.86
N TYR A 235 -1.62 -2.98 16.15
CA TYR A 235 -2.39 -4.22 16.24
C TYR A 235 -2.41 -4.90 14.89
N SER A 236 -2.02 -6.17 14.83
CA SER A 236 -2.14 -6.96 13.61
C SER A 236 -3.56 -7.48 13.44
N PHE A 237 -4.05 -7.50 12.19
CA PHE A 237 -5.34 -8.09 11.89
C PHE A 237 -5.27 -9.03 10.69
N GLU A 238 -6.19 -9.99 10.66
CA GLU A 238 -6.44 -10.88 9.53
C GLU A 238 -7.93 -10.92 9.21
N ILE A 239 -8.26 -10.82 7.93
CA ILE A 239 -9.61 -10.99 7.41
C ILE A 239 -9.60 -12.23 6.53
N ILE A 240 -10.33 -13.26 6.91
CA ILE A 240 -10.43 -14.53 6.20
C ILE A 240 -11.79 -14.61 5.49
N PHE A 241 -11.75 -14.86 4.20
CA PHE A 241 -12.94 -14.99 3.36
C PHE A 241 -13.22 -16.44 3.06
N ASN A 242 -14.42 -16.91 3.37
CA ASN A 242 -14.85 -18.26 3.02
C ASN A 242 -15.26 -18.36 1.54
N ASN A 243 -15.67 -17.23 0.95
CA ASN A 243 -16.12 -17.13 -0.42
C ASN A 243 -15.25 -16.16 -1.22
N LYS A 244 -15.17 -16.35 -2.55
CA LYS A 244 -14.54 -15.37 -3.45
C LYS A 244 -15.43 -14.14 -3.57
N LEU A 245 -14.85 -12.97 -3.39
CA LEU A 245 -15.56 -11.71 -3.53
C LEU A 245 -15.74 -11.34 -5.01
N THR A 246 -16.89 -10.78 -5.34
CA THR A 246 -17.18 -10.21 -6.66
C THR A 246 -17.03 -8.70 -6.70
N SER A 247 -17.01 -8.05 -5.53
CA SER A 247 -16.84 -6.60 -5.39
C SER A 247 -15.96 -6.27 -4.19
N LEU A 248 -15.07 -5.28 -4.37
CA LEU A 248 -14.27 -4.65 -3.32
C LEU A 248 -14.67 -3.17 -3.17
N LYS A 249 -15.86 -2.81 -3.69
CA LYS A 249 -16.39 -1.45 -3.59
C LYS A 249 -16.37 -0.98 -2.13
N CYS A 250 -15.69 0.14 -1.88
CA CYS A 250 -15.52 0.78 -0.57
C CYS A 250 -14.90 -0.11 0.52
N PHE A 251 -14.31 -1.26 0.21
CA PHE A 251 -13.96 -2.29 1.20
C PHE A 251 -13.16 -1.72 2.40
N PHE A 252 -12.07 -0.98 2.16
CA PHE A 252 -11.30 -0.29 3.20
C PHE A 252 -11.56 1.22 3.24
N SER A 253 -12.62 1.71 2.61
CA SER A 253 -12.90 3.14 2.57
C SER A 253 -13.03 3.71 4.00
N GLU A 254 -12.37 4.84 4.26
CA GLU A 254 -12.34 5.55 5.54
C GLU A 254 -11.64 4.80 6.70
N CYS A 255 -10.99 3.65 6.42
CA CYS A 255 -10.20 2.92 7.42
C CYS A 255 -8.87 3.64 7.68
N SER A 256 -8.95 4.83 8.28
CA SER A 256 -7.82 5.75 8.46
C SER A 256 -6.71 5.22 9.38
N ASN A 257 -6.99 4.18 10.18
CA ASN A 257 -6.03 3.60 11.13
C ASN A 257 -5.17 2.49 10.52
N ILE A 258 -5.49 2.02 9.31
CA ILE A 258 -4.69 1.02 8.62
C ILE A 258 -3.39 1.68 8.12
N THR A 259 -2.24 1.11 8.52
CA THR A 259 -0.91 1.59 8.11
C THR A 259 -0.25 0.71 7.07
N SER A 260 -0.56 -0.59 7.05
CA SER A 260 -0.09 -1.52 6.04
C SER A 260 -1.11 -2.63 5.78
N LEU A 261 -1.08 -3.15 4.55
CA LEU A 261 -1.89 -4.29 4.10
C LEU A 261 -1.00 -5.34 3.42
N ASP A 262 -1.34 -6.61 3.56
CA ASP A 262 -0.77 -7.72 2.79
C ASP A 262 -1.91 -8.45 2.06
N LEU A 263 -1.93 -8.33 0.73
CA LEU A 263 -2.89 -8.92 -0.19
C LEU A 263 -2.31 -10.14 -0.92
N THR A 264 -1.12 -10.63 -0.50
CA THR A 264 -0.38 -11.68 -1.21
C THR A 264 -1.21 -12.96 -1.42
N ASN A 265 -2.05 -13.30 -0.44
CA ASN A 265 -2.89 -14.50 -0.45
C ASN A 265 -4.37 -14.19 -0.68
N PHE A 266 -4.69 -13.03 -1.25
CA PHE A 266 -6.06 -12.64 -1.55
C PHE A 266 -6.45 -12.99 -2.99
N ASP A 267 -7.53 -13.75 -3.16
CA ASP A 267 -8.07 -14.12 -4.48
C ASP A 267 -9.07 -13.08 -4.98
N SER A 268 -8.61 -12.23 -5.89
CA SER A 268 -9.43 -11.21 -6.55
C SER A 268 -9.98 -11.64 -7.92
N SER A 269 -9.90 -12.93 -8.29
CA SER A 269 -10.22 -13.41 -9.65
C SER A 269 -11.66 -13.16 -10.13
N ASN A 270 -12.60 -12.93 -9.20
CA ASN A 270 -13.99 -12.62 -9.51
C ASN A 270 -14.37 -11.15 -9.29
N VAL A 271 -13.42 -10.31 -8.88
CA VAL A 271 -13.70 -8.90 -8.58
C VAL A 271 -13.95 -8.12 -9.86
N THR A 272 -15.08 -7.41 -9.89
CA THR A 272 -15.51 -6.56 -11.01
C THR A 272 -15.53 -5.07 -10.67
N ASP A 273 -15.58 -4.71 -9.38
CA ASP A 273 -15.65 -3.32 -8.90
C ASP A 273 -14.66 -3.09 -7.75
N MET A 274 -13.77 -2.12 -7.92
CA MET A 274 -12.80 -1.66 -6.91
C MET A 274 -13.04 -0.17 -6.56
N TYR A 275 -14.24 0.36 -6.81
CA TYR A 275 -14.57 1.74 -6.50
C TYR A 275 -14.30 2.07 -5.04
N ARG A 276 -13.45 3.08 -4.80
CA ARG A 276 -13.10 3.55 -3.44
C ARG A 276 -12.53 2.48 -2.51
N MET A 277 -11.93 1.40 -3.01
CA MET A 277 -11.46 0.30 -2.15
C MET A 277 -10.57 0.77 -0.99
N PHE A 278 -9.63 1.69 -1.25
CA PHE A 278 -8.73 2.26 -0.23
C PHE A 278 -8.97 3.75 0.01
N ASN A 279 -10.12 4.27 -0.42
CA ASN A 279 -10.42 5.70 -0.30
C ASN A 279 -10.30 6.15 1.16
N ARG A 280 -9.56 7.26 1.39
CA ARG A 280 -9.33 7.84 2.73
C ARG A 280 -8.64 6.92 3.75
N CYS A 281 -7.88 5.91 3.31
CA CYS A 281 -6.92 5.23 4.17
C CYS A 281 -5.72 6.16 4.41
N THR A 282 -5.92 7.20 5.22
CA THR A 282 -5.00 8.35 5.32
C THR A 282 -3.62 8.00 5.90
N LYS A 283 -3.52 6.95 6.74
CA LYS A 283 -2.25 6.47 7.31
C LYS A 283 -1.61 5.32 6.53
N LEU A 284 -2.25 4.81 5.47
CA LEU A 284 -1.77 3.67 4.69
C LEU A 284 -0.47 4.03 3.96
N LYS A 285 0.61 3.29 4.24
CA LYS A 285 1.95 3.50 3.70
C LYS A 285 2.36 2.44 2.71
N GLU A 286 1.91 1.19 2.93
CA GLU A 286 2.35 0.03 2.17
C GLU A 286 1.20 -0.93 1.90
N ILE A 287 1.18 -1.48 0.68
CA ILE A 287 0.27 -2.56 0.28
C ILE A 287 1.11 -3.66 -0.39
N LYS A 288 1.50 -4.65 0.41
CA LYS A 288 2.20 -5.83 -0.11
C LYS A 288 1.25 -6.69 -0.93
N GLY A 289 1.74 -7.28 -2.02
CA GLY A 289 0.93 -8.12 -2.91
C GLY A 289 -0.07 -7.34 -3.77
N LEU A 290 -0.02 -6.02 -3.79
CA LEU A 290 -0.91 -5.20 -4.63
C LEU A 290 -0.82 -5.59 -6.11
N ASN A 291 0.39 -5.86 -6.62
CA ASN A 291 0.63 -6.31 -7.98
C ASN A 291 0.19 -7.75 -8.26
N ASN A 292 -0.25 -8.51 -7.24
CA ASN A 292 -0.80 -9.86 -7.41
C ASN A 292 -2.32 -9.85 -7.63
N LEU A 293 -2.98 -8.70 -7.45
CA LEU A 293 -4.42 -8.61 -7.68
C LEU A 293 -4.75 -8.91 -9.15
N ASN A 294 -5.67 -9.85 -9.33
CA ASN A 294 -6.26 -10.12 -10.65
C ASN A 294 -7.32 -9.07 -10.95
N THR A 295 -7.02 -8.16 -11.87
CA THR A 295 -7.91 -7.05 -12.26
C THR A 295 -8.58 -7.26 -13.62
N ASN A 296 -8.50 -8.46 -14.20
CA ASN A 296 -8.98 -8.76 -15.56
C ASN A 296 -10.46 -8.47 -15.79
N LYS A 297 -11.29 -8.54 -14.73
CA LYS A 297 -12.74 -8.32 -14.80
C LYS A 297 -13.17 -6.96 -14.26
N VAL A 298 -12.22 -6.16 -13.76
CA VAL A 298 -12.54 -4.88 -13.10
C VAL A 298 -12.96 -3.84 -14.12
N THR A 299 -14.13 -3.25 -13.89
CA THR A 299 -14.69 -2.18 -14.76
C THR A 299 -14.63 -0.80 -14.12
N ASN A 300 -14.48 -0.72 -12.79
CA ASN A 300 -14.48 0.54 -12.07
C ASN A 300 -13.33 0.61 -11.06
N MET A 301 -12.40 1.53 -11.29
CA MET A 301 -11.27 1.84 -10.40
C MET A 301 -11.32 3.29 -9.89
N SER A 302 -12.49 3.95 -10.01
CA SER A 302 -12.61 5.34 -9.54
C SER A 302 -12.30 5.45 -8.06
N ALA A 303 -11.51 6.45 -7.71
CA ALA A 303 -11.13 6.79 -6.34
C ALA A 303 -10.44 5.61 -5.57
N LEU A 304 -9.83 4.65 -6.29
CA LEU A 304 -9.25 3.43 -5.70
C LEU A 304 -8.31 3.74 -4.52
N PHE A 305 -7.39 4.71 -4.70
CA PHE A 305 -6.44 5.17 -3.67
C PHE A 305 -6.69 6.62 -3.24
N GLN A 306 -7.87 7.16 -3.54
CA GLN A 306 -8.15 8.57 -3.30
C GLN A 306 -7.94 8.91 -1.80
N TYR A 307 -7.16 9.98 -1.54
CA TYR A 307 -6.77 10.42 -0.19
C TYR A 307 -5.98 9.40 0.64
N CYS A 308 -5.24 8.47 0.02
CA CYS A 308 -4.18 7.72 0.67
C CYS A 308 -2.94 8.63 0.81
N GLN A 309 -2.95 9.49 1.83
CA GLN A 309 -2.02 10.62 1.92
C GLN A 309 -0.57 10.22 2.20
N GLU A 310 -0.35 9.05 2.82
CA GLU A 310 0.96 8.57 3.26
C GLU A 310 1.64 7.61 2.27
N ILE A 311 0.95 7.12 1.24
CA ILE A 311 1.55 6.27 0.21
C ILE A 311 2.54 7.09 -0.62
N GLU A 312 3.78 6.59 -0.71
CA GLU A 312 4.84 7.21 -1.52
C GLU A 312 5.02 6.54 -2.89
N ASN A 313 4.84 5.23 -2.96
CA ASN A 313 5.06 4.45 -4.18
C ASN A 313 3.96 3.39 -4.34
N LEU A 314 3.51 3.18 -5.57
CA LEU A 314 2.56 2.14 -5.92
C LEU A 314 3.13 1.27 -7.03
N ASN A 315 3.07 -0.06 -6.87
CA ASN A 315 3.42 -1.00 -7.93
C ASN A 315 2.15 -1.60 -8.54
N LEU A 316 1.79 -1.13 -9.73
CA LEU A 316 0.61 -1.55 -10.51
C LEU A 316 1.01 -2.25 -11.81
N SER A 317 2.24 -2.79 -11.90
CA SER A 317 2.80 -3.34 -13.15
C SER A 317 1.97 -4.47 -13.75
N ASN A 318 1.24 -5.22 -12.92
CA ASN A 318 0.40 -6.34 -13.35
C ASN A 318 -1.09 -6.00 -13.43
N PHE A 319 -1.48 -4.74 -13.23
CA PHE A 319 -2.87 -4.34 -13.38
C PHE A 319 -3.30 -4.43 -14.83
N ASN A 320 -4.29 -5.26 -15.12
CA ASN A 320 -4.99 -5.26 -16.39
C ASN A 320 -6.17 -4.29 -16.32
N THR A 321 -6.08 -3.20 -17.05
CA THR A 321 -7.11 -2.16 -17.07
C THR A 321 -7.97 -2.18 -18.35
N SER A 322 -7.84 -3.22 -19.18
CA SER A 322 -8.52 -3.30 -20.49
C SER A 322 -10.05 -3.30 -20.42
N GLN A 323 -10.64 -3.62 -19.26
CA GLN A 323 -12.09 -3.57 -19.06
C GLN A 323 -12.54 -2.34 -18.27
N VAL A 324 -11.62 -1.50 -17.81
CA VAL A 324 -11.94 -0.36 -16.95
C VAL A 324 -12.61 0.76 -17.73
N ILE A 325 -13.75 1.22 -17.22
CA ILE A 325 -14.57 2.29 -17.81
C ILE A 325 -14.40 3.60 -17.00
N LYS A 326 -14.13 3.53 -15.71
CA LYS A 326 -14.02 4.69 -14.81
C LYS A 326 -12.73 4.67 -14.02
N MET A 327 -11.96 5.78 -14.11
CA MET A 327 -10.70 6.00 -13.39
C MET A 327 -10.67 7.36 -12.65
N GLY A 328 -11.78 8.07 -12.59
CA GLY A 328 -11.83 9.37 -11.93
C GLY A 328 -11.34 9.31 -10.48
N GLY A 329 -10.46 10.23 -10.10
CA GLY A 329 -9.90 10.33 -8.76
C GLY A 329 -9.04 9.16 -8.31
N MET A 330 -8.60 8.25 -9.20
CA MET A 330 -7.92 7.00 -8.82
C MET A 330 -6.76 7.21 -7.83
N PHE A 331 -5.97 8.27 -8.03
CA PHE A 331 -4.84 8.65 -7.16
C PHE A 331 -5.06 10.01 -6.49
N GLY A 332 -6.25 10.60 -6.66
CA GLY A 332 -6.53 11.96 -6.17
C GLY A 332 -6.28 12.10 -4.67
N GLY A 333 -5.52 13.13 -4.25
CA GLY A 333 -5.20 13.37 -2.85
C GLY A 333 -4.12 12.46 -2.24
N CYS A 334 -3.41 11.68 -3.06
CA CYS A 334 -2.21 10.93 -2.63
C CYS A 334 -1.05 11.91 -2.45
N LYS A 335 -1.05 12.66 -1.35
CA LYS A 335 -0.17 13.83 -1.16
C LYS A 335 1.32 13.51 -1.18
N LYS A 336 1.72 12.30 -0.75
CA LYS A 336 3.13 11.87 -0.72
C LYS A 336 3.55 11.01 -1.91
N LEU A 337 2.65 10.71 -2.84
CA LEU A 337 2.91 9.85 -4.00
C LEU A 337 3.97 10.46 -4.91
N LYS A 338 5.05 9.68 -5.12
CA LYS A 338 6.21 10.04 -5.94
C LYS A 338 6.27 9.21 -7.23
N GLU A 339 5.90 7.93 -7.15
CA GLU A 339 6.02 6.99 -8.27
C GLU A 339 4.81 6.04 -8.36
N ILE A 340 4.37 5.80 -9.60
CA ILE A 340 3.37 4.80 -9.95
C ILE A 340 4.00 3.85 -10.98
N LYS A 341 4.62 2.78 -10.49
CA LYS A 341 5.22 1.78 -11.37
C LYS A 341 4.14 1.04 -12.16
N GLY A 342 4.30 0.97 -13.48
CA GLY A 342 3.37 0.29 -14.38
C GLY A 342 2.22 1.16 -14.88
N ILE A 343 2.19 2.46 -14.59
CA ILE A 343 1.17 3.37 -15.12
C ILE A 343 1.15 3.40 -16.67
N ASN A 344 2.31 3.24 -17.30
CA ASN A 344 2.46 3.14 -18.75
C ASN A 344 1.92 1.84 -19.36
N ASN A 345 1.57 0.83 -18.55
CA ASN A 345 0.93 -0.40 -19.01
C ASN A 345 -0.61 -0.31 -19.04
N PHE A 346 -1.18 0.81 -18.57
CA PHE A 346 -2.63 0.96 -18.52
C PHE A 346 -3.25 1.02 -19.92
N SER A 347 -4.19 0.13 -20.18
CA SER A 347 -5.09 0.22 -21.33
C SER A 347 -6.28 1.08 -20.94
N THR A 348 -6.43 2.25 -21.58
CA THR A 348 -7.45 3.24 -21.24
C THR A 348 -8.51 3.44 -22.34
N ASN A 349 -8.51 2.58 -23.33
CA ASN A 349 -9.38 2.69 -24.53
C ASN A 349 -10.89 2.63 -24.24
N LYS A 350 -11.32 2.14 -23.07
CA LYS A 350 -12.73 2.13 -22.63
C LYS A 350 -13.05 3.20 -21.60
N VAL A 351 -12.07 3.95 -21.14
CA VAL A 351 -12.24 4.93 -20.06
C VAL A 351 -12.99 6.15 -20.57
N ILE A 352 -14.05 6.52 -19.86
CA ILE A 352 -14.91 7.69 -20.19
C ILE A 352 -14.70 8.86 -19.22
N ASP A 353 -14.14 8.63 -18.04
CA ASP A 353 -13.95 9.63 -16.99
C ASP A 353 -12.58 9.52 -16.33
N MET A 354 -11.80 10.60 -16.42
CA MET A 354 -10.47 10.75 -15.81
C MET A 354 -10.41 11.98 -14.87
N ASN A 355 -11.58 12.48 -14.43
CA ASN A 355 -11.59 13.65 -13.56
C ASN A 355 -10.74 13.42 -12.30
N SER A 356 -9.96 14.43 -11.92
CA SER A 356 -9.14 14.42 -10.70
C SER A 356 -8.22 13.18 -10.55
N MET A 357 -7.89 12.45 -11.65
CA MET A 357 -7.18 11.16 -11.56
C MET A 357 -5.87 11.27 -10.78
N PHE A 358 -5.12 12.38 -10.93
CA PHE A 358 -3.89 12.69 -10.21
C PHE A 358 -4.00 13.98 -9.38
N GLY A 359 -5.20 14.52 -9.23
CA GLY A 359 -5.41 15.77 -8.49
C GLY A 359 -4.85 15.70 -7.08
N GLU A 360 -4.18 16.73 -6.60
CA GLU A 360 -3.55 16.81 -5.27
C GLU A 360 -2.44 15.77 -5.00
N CYS A 361 -1.80 15.21 -6.05
CA CYS A 361 -0.55 14.44 -5.93
C CYS A 361 0.63 15.40 -5.78
N LEU A 362 0.83 15.92 -4.55
CA LEU A 362 1.71 17.07 -4.29
C LEU A 362 3.19 16.79 -4.55
N GLN A 363 3.65 15.54 -4.52
CA GLN A 363 5.05 15.15 -4.63
C GLN A 363 5.42 14.54 -5.99
N LEU A 364 4.43 14.32 -6.88
CA LEU A 364 4.66 13.76 -8.20
C LEU A 364 5.40 14.78 -9.09
N GLU A 365 6.61 14.43 -9.57
CA GLU A 365 7.47 15.35 -10.33
C GLU A 365 7.41 15.14 -11.84
N TYR A 366 7.19 13.91 -12.27
CA TYR A 366 7.18 13.50 -13.67
C TYR A 366 6.07 12.47 -13.92
N LEU A 367 5.40 12.58 -15.05
CA LEU A 367 4.36 11.62 -15.43
C LEU A 367 4.36 11.42 -16.96
N ASP A 368 4.59 10.19 -17.37
CA ASP A 368 4.48 9.78 -18.77
C ASP A 368 3.18 8.99 -18.98
N LEU A 369 2.26 9.59 -19.72
CA LEU A 369 0.97 9.01 -20.10
C LEU A 369 0.87 8.84 -21.63
N SER A 370 2.02 8.72 -22.32
CA SER A 370 2.06 8.59 -23.79
C SER A 370 1.32 7.36 -24.31
N ASN A 371 1.14 6.32 -23.47
CA ASN A 371 0.39 5.11 -23.83
C ASN A 371 -1.13 5.21 -23.59
N PHE A 372 -1.62 6.30 -23.00
CA PHE A 372 -3.04 6.45 -22.74
C PHE A 372 -3.80 6.73 -24.05
N ASN A 373 -4.80 5.91 -24.31
CA ASN A 373 -5.82 6.19 -25.34
C ASN A 373 -7.01 6.87 -24.66
N THR A 374 -7.23 8.14 -24.97
CA THR A 374 -8.28 8.95 -24.36
C THR A 374 -9.46 9.25 -25.29
N SER A 375 -9.56 8.52 -26.42
CA SER A 375 -10.57 8.78 -27.44
C SER A 375 -12.02 8.69 -26.94
N ASN A 376 -12.29 7.96 -25.85
CA ASN A 376 -13.63 7.86 -25.25
C ASN A 376 -13.82 8.77 -24.03
N VAL A 377 -12.77 9.50 -23.62
CA VAL A 377 -12.83 10.34 -22.41
C VAL A 377 -13.65 11.61 -22.68
N THR A 378 -14.62 11.85 -21.82
CA THR A 378 -15.49 13.06 -21.89
C THR A 378 -15.15 14.09 -20.82
N ASN A 379 -14.50 13.68 -19.72
CA ASN A 379 -14.24 14.54 -18.57
C ASN A 379 -12.80 14.40 -18.08
N MET A 380 -12.03 15.51 -18.16
CA MET A 380 -10.66 15.63 -17.66
C MET A 380 -10.54 16.73 -16.58
N MET A 381 -11.67 17.16 -15.99
CA MET A 381 -11.69 18.19 -14.97
C MET A 381 -10.72 17.86 -13.83
N LYS A 382 -9.88 18.81 -13.42
CA LYS A 382 -8.92 18.66 -12.31
C LYS A 382 -7.94 17.50 -12.43
N MET A 383 -7.69 16.95 -13.64
CA MET A 383 -6.87 15.73 -13.79
C MET A 383 -5.51 15.82 -13.12
N PHE A 384 -4.84 16.98 -13.16
CA PHE A 384 -3.56 17.26 -12.51
C PHE A 384 -3.63 18.44 -11.52
N ASN A 385 -4.85 18.84 -11.13
CA ASN A 385 -5.03 19.97 -10.22
C ASN A 385 -4.21 19.82 -8.95
N LYS A 386 -3.47 20.85 -8.55
CA LYS A 386 -2.60 20.89 -7.38
C LYS A 386 -1.46 19.85 -7.37
N CYS A 387 -1.02 19.38 -8.54
CA CYS A 387 0.24 18.63 -8.63
C CYS A 387 1.43 19.61 -8.49
N LYS A 388 1.66 20.08 -7.26
CA LYS A 388 2.53 21.25 -6.98
C LYS A 388 3.96 21.09 -7.45
N LYS A 389 4.51 19.85 -7.39
CA LYS A 389 5.88 19.55 -7.82
C LYS A 389 5.98 18.98 -9.23
N LEU A 390 4.88 18.83 -9.96
CA LEU A 390 4.90 18.30 -11.32
C LEU A 390 5.65 19.25 -12.25
N LYS A 391 6.80 18.79 -12.77
CA LYS A 391 7.69 19.57 -13.66
C LYS A 391 7.40 19.30 -15.13
N LYS A 392 7.06 18.06 -15.44
CA LYS A 392 6.82 17.62 -16.82
C LYS A 392 5.74 16.55 -16.87
N VAL A 393 4.84 16.67 -17.85
CA VAL A 393 3.85 15.64 -18.20
C VAL A 393 3.88 15.37 -19.71
N ILE A 394 3.80 14.08 -20.11
CA ILE A 394 3.77 13.65 -21.51
C ILE A 394 2.39 13.11 -21.86
N LEU A 395 1.72 13.75 -22.82
CA LEU A 395 0.34 13.50 -23.25
C LEU A 395 0.26 13.29 -24.78
N ASN A 396 1.32 12.73 -25.39
CA ASN A 396 1.51 12.73 -26.84
C ASN A 396 0.41 12.01 -27.64
N ASN A 397 -0.28 11.04 -27.03
CA ASN A 397 -1.34 10.26 -27.65
C ASN A 397 -2.76 10.61 -27.10
N PHE A 398 -2.89 11.71 -26.38
CA PHE A 398 -4.20 12.17 -25.91
C PHE A 398 -5.06 12.61 -27.09
N ASP A 399 -6.13 11.87 -27.33
CA ASP A 399 -7.25 12.32 -28.17
C ASP A 399 -8.29 12.99 -27.28
N THR A 400 -8.46 14.30 -27.44
CA THR A 400 -9.38 15.08 -26.63
C THR A 400 -10.67 15.46 -27.39
N SER A 401 -10.91 14.84 -28.55
CA SER A 401 -12.02 15.20 -29.43
C SER A 401 -13.41 15.02 -28.81
N ASN A 402 -13.54 14.13 -27.82
CA ASN A 402 -14.79 13.90 -27.09
C ASN A 402 -14.84 14.59 -25.71
N VAL A 403 -13.79 15.28 -25.32
CA VAL A 403 -13.74 15.95 -24.01
C VAL A 403 -14.63 17.19 -24.02
N THR A 404 -15.48 17.31 -22.99
CA THR A 404 -16.37 18.46 -22.79
C THR A 404 -15.92 19.35 -21.64
N ASN A 405 -15.15 18.81 -20.67
CA ASN A 405 -14.72 19.55 -19.48
C ASN A 405 -13.22 19.38 -19.21
N MET A 406 -12.49 20.51 -19.26
CA MET A 406 -11.06 20.62 -18.92
C MET A 406 -10.80 21.63 -17.78
N ALA A 407 -11.86 22.03 -17.04
CA ALA A 407 -11.71 22.99 -15.96
C ALA A 407 -10.69 22.53 -14.92
N TYR A 408 -9.82 23.43 -14.51
CA TYR A 408 -8.76 23.21 -13.51
C TYR A 408 -7.75 22.11 -13.86
N MET A 409 -7.63 21.69 -15.13
CA MET A 409 -6.83 20.49 -15.49
C MET A 409 -5.39 20.56 -14.97
N PHE A 410 -4.71 21.72 -15.04
CA PHE A 410 -3.37 21.97 -14.55
C PHE A 410 -3.31 23.06 -13.47
N SER A 411 -4.44 23.41 -12.88
CA SER A 411 -4.48 24.47 -11.87
C SER A 411 -3.60 24.17 -10.67
N GLU A 412 -2.85 25.16 -10.19
CA GLU A 412 -1.91 25.08 -9.07
C GLU A 412 -0.76 24.07 -9.28
N CYS A 413 -0.36 23.83 -10.54
CA CYS A 413 0.87 23.09 -10.87
C CYS A 413 2.07 24.06 -10.87
N PHE A 414 2.50 24.47 -9.68
CA PHE A 414 3.47 25.58 -9.49
C PHE A 414 4.82 25.36 -10.17
N GLU A 415 5.28 24.10 -10.29
CA GLU A 415 6.59 23.77 -10.88
C GLU A 415 6.48 23.24 -12.33
N LEU A 416 5.28 23.31 -12.96
CA LEU A 416 5.05 22.77 -14.31
C LEU A 416 5.73 23.63 -15.35
N LYS A 417 6.68 23.02 -16.07
CA LYS A 417 7.44 23.67 -17.15
C LYS A 417 7.09 23.16 -18.53
N ILE A 418 6.78 21.86 -18.64
CA ILE A 418 6.64 21.18 -19.92
C ILE A 418 5.36 20.34 -19.94
N ILE A 419 4.50 20.59 -20.93
CA ILE A 419 3.31 19.79 -21.25
C ILE A 419 3.48 19.27 -22.68
N GLU A 420 4.10 18.09 -22.84
CA GLU A 420 4.26 17.51 -24.17
C GLU A 420 2.90 17.00 -24.69
N GLY A 421 2.61 17.27 -25.96
CA GLY A 421 1.37 16.83 -26.62
C GLY A 421 0.23 17.84 -26.55
N ILE A 422 0.32 18.92 -25.77
CA ILE A 422 -0.75 19.93 -25.64
C ILE A 422 -1.18 20.53 -26.99
N LYS A 423 -0.25 20.69 -27.94
CA LYS A 423 -0.50 21.17 -29.31
C LYS A 423 -1.37 20.25 -30.15
N LYS A 424 -1.61 19.01 -29.71
CA LYS A 424 -2.47 18.04 -30.40
C LYS A 424 -3.91 18.02 -29.88
N PHE A 425 -4.18 18.75 -28.80
CA PHE A 425 -5.51 18.77 -28.21
C PHE A 425 -6.56 19.33 -29.19
N ASN A 426 -7.61 18.55 -29.41
CA ASN A 426 -8.80 18.96 -30.15
C ASN A 426 -9.88 19.35 -29.16
N THR A 427 -10.13 20.66 -29.03
CA THR A 427 -11.05 21.19 -28.03
C THR A 427 -12.42 21.60 -28.58
N LYS A 428 -12.77 21.18 -29.82
CA LYS A 428 -14.01 21.56 -30.49
C LYS A 428 -15.31 21.27 -29.70
N ASN A 429 -15.27 20.34 -28.76
CA ASN A 429 -16.42 19.96 -27.94
C ASN A 429 -16.30 20.42 -26.47
N VAL A 430 -15.21 21.10 -26.11
CA VAL A 430 -15.01 21.60 -24.76
C VAL A 430 -15.89 22.81 -24.49
N THR A 431 -16.62 22.75 -23.37
CA THR A 431 -17.48 23.84 -22.88
C THR A 431 -16.89 24.55 -21.67
N GLU A 432 -16.02 23.89 -20.93
CA GLU A 432 -15.47 24.40 -19.66
C GLU A 432 -13.94 24.34 -19.65
N MET A 433 -13.30 25.53 -19.58
CA MET A 433 -11.85 25.69 -19.46
C MET A 433 -11.45 26.58 -18.25
N LYS A 434 -12.39 26.83 -17.33
CA LYS A 434 -12.14 27.65 -16.14
C LYS A 434 -10.89 27.21 -15.42
N SER A 435 -9.99 28.19 -15.14
CA SER A 435 -8.76 27.99 -14.36
C SER A 435 -7.84 26.86 -14.86
N MET A 436 -7.85 26.55 -16.16
CA MET A 436 -7.13 25.38 -16.70
C MET A 436 -5.63 25.41 -16.39
N PHE A 437 -4.99 26.58 -16.42
CA PHE A 437 -3.57 26.78 -16.10
C PHE A 437 -3.37 27.76 -14.93
N ASN A 438 -4.41 27.98 -14.12
CA ASN A 438 -4.34 28.88 -12.98
C ASN A 438 -3.14 28.53 -12.08
N GLU A 439 -2.29 29.52 -11.75
CA GLU A 439 -1.12 29.37 -10.90
C GLU A 439 -0.06 28.36 -11.44
N CYS A 440 0.06 28.17 -12.76
CA CYS A 440 1.23 27.56 -13.38
C CYS A 440 2.39 28.57 -13.41
N SER A 441 2.92 28.89 -12.25
CA SER A 441 3.75 30.08 -12.02
C SER A 441 5.14 30.07 -12.69
N VAL A 442 5.64 28.89 -13.11
CA VAL A 442 6.93 28.75 -13.79
C VAL A 442 6.83 28.33 -15.27
N LEU A 443 5.61 28.21 -15.81
CA LEU A 443 5.38 27.89 -17.21
C LEU A 443 5.81 29.10 -18.07
N GLU A 444 6.76 28.89 -19.00
CA GLU A 444 7.30 29.98 -19.82
C GLU A 444 6.66 30.05 -21.21
N ASP A 445 6.44 28.90 -21.83
CA ASP A 445 5.93 28.79 -23.19
C ASP A 445 4.68 27.93 -23.22
N LEU A 446 3.61 28.44 -23.83
CA LEU A 446 2.35 27.71 -23.97
C LEU A 446 1.75 27.95 -25.36
N ASP A 447 1.77 26.90 -26.17
CA ASP A 447 1.19 26.92 -27.50
C ASP A 447 -0.15 26.18 -27.52
N LEU A 448 -1.23 26.94 -27.59
CA LEU A 448 -2.61 26.49 -27.66
C LEU A 448 -3.22 26.79 -29.04
N SER A 449 -2.41 26.89 -30.08
CA SER A 449 -2.86 27.20 -31.44
C SER A 449 -3.84 26.19 -32.04
N SER A 450 -3.85 24.96 -31.50
CA SER A 450 -4.82 23.90 -31.86
C SER A 450 -6.19 24.05 -31.18
N PHE A 451 -6.30 24.89 -30.14
CA PHE A 451 -7.53 25.01 -29.35
C PHE A 451 -8.61 25.73 -30.12
N ASN A 452 -9.77 25.10 -30.26
CA ASN A 452 -10.99 25.71 -30.71
C ASN A 452 -11.86 26.01 -29.48
N THR A 453 -12.16 27.29 -29.24
CA THR A 453 -12.93 27.75 -28.08
C THR A 453 -14.35 28.20 -28.42
N SER A 454 -14.85 27.89 -29.62
CA SER A 454 -16.16 28.35 -30.11
C SER A 454 -17.36 27.90 -29.25
N LYS A 455 -17.22 26.76 -28.53
CA LYS A 455 -18.25 26.23 -27.60
C LYS A 455 -17.97 26.53 -26.14
N VAL A 456 -16.84 27.15 -25.82
CA VAL A 456 -16.44 27.38 -24.42
C VAL A 456 -17.33 28.45 -23.81
N THR A 457 -17.85 28.19 -22.61
CA THR A 457 -18.69 29.11 -21.85
C THR A 457 -17.92 29.82 -20.74
N SER A 458 -16.83 29.22 -20.23
CA SER A 458 -15.99 29.85 -19.23
C SER A 458 -14.52 29.56 -19.44
N MET A 459 -13.72 30.63 -19.48
CA MET A 459 -12.27 30.67 -19.42
C MET A 459 -11.80 31.53 -18.21
N LYS A 460 -12.70 31.71 -17.22
CA LYS A 460 -12.41 32.49 -16.01
C LYS A 460 -11.10 32.05 -15.38
N SER A 461 -10.20 33.01 -15.09
CA SER A 461 -8.90 32.79 -14.44
C SER A 461 -8.01 31.76 -15.14
N MET A 462 -8.16 31.54 -16.47
CA MET A 462 -7.46 30.46 -17.19
C MET A 462 -5.95 30.54 -17.04
N PHE A 463 -5.36 31.76 -17.07
CA PHE A 463 -3.93 32.00 -16.92
C PHE A 463 -3.59 32.84 -15.67
N TYR A 464 -4.49 32.86 -14.69
CA TYR A 464 -4.30 33.63 -13.46
C TYR A 464 -2.97 33.22 -12.77
N LYS A 465 -2.10 34.22 -12.44
CA LYS A 465 -0.79 34.02 -11.84
C LYS A 465 0.19 33.08 -12.60
N CYS A 466 0.08 33.02 -13.94
CA CYS A 466 1.13 32.41 -14.77
C CYS A 466 2.32 33.39 -14.92
N ASP A 467 3.01 33.69 -13.82
CA ASP A 467 3.91 34.87 -13.69
C ASP A 467 5.20 34.78 -14.51
N LYS A 468 5.58 33.59 -14.99
CA LYS A 468 6.78 33.39 -15.83
C LYS A 468 6.47 33.22 -17.31
N LEU A 469 5.21 33.34 -17.70
CA LEU A 469 4.78 33.14 -19.09
C LEU A 469 5.42 34.20 -19.99
N LYS A 470 6.14 33.73 -21.02
CA LYS A 470 6.84 34.55 -22.02
C LYS A 470 6.14 34.51 -23.37
N ASN A 471 5.74 33.32 -23.82
CA ASN A 471 5.10 33.12 -25.11
C ASN A 471 3.76 32.39 -24.94
N LEU A 472 2.67 33.02 -25.35
CA LEU A 472 1.34 32.48 -25.32
C LEU A 472 0.70 32.53 -26.72
N ASN A 473 0.51 31.35 -27.33
CA ASN A 473 -0.09 31.25 -28.65
C ASN A 473 -1.58 30.84 -28.54
N LEU A 474 -2.44 31.77 -28.84
CA LEU A 474 -3.92 31.64 -28.82
C LEU A 474 -4.53 31.89 -30.23
N LEU A 475 -3.83 31.41 -31.27
CA LEU A 475 -4.14 31.77 -32.68
C LEU A 475 -5.60 31.52 -33.05
N ASN A 476 -6.18 30.42 -32.62
CA ASN A 476 -7.55 29.97 -32.95
C ASN A 476 -8.54 30.17 -31.79
N PHE A 477 -8.21 31.00 -30.79
CA PHE A 477 -9.16 31.32 -29.74
C PHE A 477 -10.26 32.24 -30.25
N GLU A 478 -11.49 31.83 -30.03
CA GLU A 478 -12.69 32.64 -30.27
C GLU A 478 -13.27 33.05 -28.91
N ILE A 479 -13.57 34.33 -28.77
CA ILE A 479 -14.29 34.90 -27.63
C ILE A 479 -15.54 35.57 -28.14
N ASN A 480 -16.67 34.98 -27.83
CA ASN A 480 -17.98 35.61 -28.06
C ASN A 480 -18.43 36.37 -26.79
N ASN A 481 -19.47 37.20 -26.90
CA ASN A 481 -19.91 38.09 -25.83
C ASN A 481 -20.42 37.36 -24.55
N ASN A 482 -20.66 36.07 -24.62
CA ASN A 482 -21.24 35.28 -23.53
C ASN A 482 -20.21 34.44 -22.77
N VAL A 483 -18.93 34.51 -23.14
CA VAL A 483 -17.88 33.74 -22.49
C VAL A 483 -17.39 34.45 -21.23
N ASP A 484 -17.43 33.77 -20.09
CA ASP A 484 -16.81 34.26 -18.84
C ASP A 484 -15.28 34.20 -18.92
N ILE A 485 -14.66 35.38 -18.99
CA ILE A 485 -13.20 35.57 -19.06
C ILE A 485 -12.65 36.34 -17.85
N GLU A 486 -13.43 36.46 -16.78
CA GLU A 486 -13.02 37.20 -15.58
C GLU A 486 -11.66 36.69 -15.05
N GLY A 487 -10.72 37.60 -14.87
CA GLY A 487 -9.39 37.31 -14.34
C GLY A 487 -8.48 36.46 -15.26
N MET A 488 -8.85 36.22 -16.52
CA MET A 488 -8.11 35.34 -17.45
C MET A 488 -6.64 35.68 -17.57
N PHE A 489 -6.27 36.97 -17.59
CA PHE A 489 -4.90 37.48 -17.81
C PHE A 489 -4.31 38.19 -16.59
N ILE A 490 -4.76 37.92 -15.38
CA ILE A 490 -4.19 38.50 -14.16
C ILE A 490 -2.93 37.73 -13.76
N PHE A 491 -1.77 38.16 -14.25
CA PHE A 491 -0.47 37.64 -13.88
C PHE A 491 0.62 38.69 -14.00
N LYS A 492 1.74 38.50 -13.27
CA LYS A 492 2.93 39.34 -13.39
C LYS A 492 3.58 39.08 -14.74
N ARG A 493 3.92 40.14 -15.47
CA ARG A 493 4.48 40.01 -16.81
C ARG A 493 5.99 40.10 -16.80
N GLU A 494 6.62 39.20 -17.54
CA GLU A 494 8.00 39.37 -17.97
C GLU A 494 8.09 40.46 -19.07
N ALA A 495 9.21 41.18 -19.13
CA ALA A 495 9.41 42.28 -20.06
C ALA A 495 9.24 41.90 -21.56
N ASN A 496 9.41 40.61 -21.88
CA ASN A 496 9.36 40.08 -23.25
C ASN A 496 8.11 39.22 -23.51
N PHE A 497 7.04 39.37 -22.72
CA PHE A 497 5.80 38.60 -22.94
C PHE A 497 5.20 38.85 -24.31
N ARG A 498 4.90 37.77 -25.03
CA ARG A 498 4.28 37.80 -26.37
C ARG A 498 3.01 36.98 -26.34
N ILE A 499 1.93 37.60 -26.88
CA ILE A 499 0.68 36.88 -27.16
C ILE A 499 0.49 36.85 -28.69
N ILE A 500 0.10 35.70 -29.23
CA ILE A 500 -0.24 35.51 -30.64
C ILE A 500 -1.72 35.17 -30.69
N SER A 501 -2.52 36.00 -31.38
CA SER A 501 -3.94 35.77 -31.56
C SER A 501 -4.43 36.48 -32.83
N ASN A 502 -5.40 35.87 -33.52
CA ASN A 502 -6.14 36.49 -34.60
C ASN A 502 -7.40 37.25 -34.09
N ASN A 503 -7.76 37.09 -32.82
CA ASN A 503 -8.96 37.67 -32.23
C ASN A 503 -8.66 39.06 -31.65
N ILE A 504 -9.15 40.09 -32.33
CA ILE A 504 -8.92 41.50 -31.92
C ILE A 504 -9.54 41.80 -30.53
N ASN A 505 -10.66 41.18 -30.18
CA ASN A 505 -11.28 41.37 -28.89
C ASN A 505 -10.39 40.84 -27.78
N LEU A 506 -9.74 39.70 -28.00
CA LEU A 506 -8.78 39.08 -27.04
C LEU A 506 -7.57 39.99 -26.85
N ILE A 507 -7.05 40.58 -27.94
CA ILE A 507 -5.95 41.53 -27.89
C ILE A 507 -6.35 42.79 -27.12
N ASN A 508 -7.52 43.34 -27.36
CA ASN A 508 -8.06 44.52 -26.67
C ASN A 508 -8.31 44.25 -25.19
N ILE A 509 -8.86 43.09 -24.82
CA ILE A 509 -9.05 42.67 -23.44
C ILE A 509 -7.66 42.61 -22.74
N TYR A 510 -6.70 41.99 -23.38
CA TYR A 510 -5.34 41.91 -22.88
C TYR A 510 -4.70 43.30 -22.67
N GLN A 511 -4.88 44.24 -23.62
CA GLN A 511 -4.38 45.63 -23.54
C GLN A 511 -5.06 46.41 -22.41
N ASN A 512 -6.37 46.30 -22.26
CA ASN A 512 -7.14 46.98 -21.21
C ASN A 512 -6.79 46.51 -19.80
N PHE A 513 -6.51 45.24 -19.61
CA PHE A 513 -5.95 44.74 -18.34
C PHE A 513 -4.57 45.34 -18.04
N THR A 514 -3.76 45.68 -19.08
CA THR A 514 -2.46 46.33 -18.91
C THR A 514 -2.56 47.76 -18.41
N ILE A 515 -3.53 48.50 -18.91
CA ILE A 515 -3.76 49.92 -18.55
C ILE A 515 -4.25 50.02 -17.09
N ASN A 516 -5.17 49.16 -16.67
CA ASN A 516 -5.70 49.18 -15.30
C ASN A 516 -4.69 48.80 -14.22
N ILE A 517 -3.74 47.92 -14.49
CA ILE A 517 -2.65 47.59 -13.52
C ILE A 517 -1.67 48.76 -13.40
N SER A 518 -1.42 49.52 -14.46
CA SER A 518 -0.57 50.71 -14.40
C SER A 518 -1.22 51.87 -13.67
N LEU A 519 -2.55 51.99 -13.72
CA LEU A 519 -3.32 53.04 -13.03
C LEU A 519 -3.45 52.77 -11.50
N ASN A 520 -3.49 51.52 -11.08
CA ASN A 520 -3.56 51.14 -9.65
C ASN A 520 -2.19 51.14 -8.93
N LYS A 521 -1.09 51.49 -9.62
CA LYS A 521 0.26 51.65 -9.04
C LYS A 521 0.69 53.11 -8.87
N LYS A 522 -0.25 54.09 -8.95
CA LYS A 522 0.01 55.49 -8.65
C LYS A 522 -0.63 55.86 -7.31
#